data_2cee7829baf649c321fb214646059406
#
_entry.id   2cee7829baf649c321fb214646059406
#
_cell.length_a   1.000
_cell.length_b   1.000
_cell.length_c   1.000
_cell.angle_alpha   90.00
_cell.angle_beta   90.00
_cell.angle_gamma   90.00
#
_symmetry.space_group_name_H-M   'P 1'
#
loop_
_entity.id
_entity.type
_entity.pdbx_description
1 polymer ?
#
loop_
_entity_poly.entity_id
_entity_poly.type
_entity_poly.pdbx_seq_one_letter_code
_entity_poly.pdbx_strand_id
1 'polypeptide(L)'
;MRAAATYWCEHYFNTDEYLKIDGRPVVDIYTGYELKAKFGEAEARSFLEAAQDCARKAGFPGIHFVAQRANFDPALAAELASLGFERLSVYKYLSDAARDGRWTSPRDFGQVVATSLAHWRYVHGTSPVKFFPSLSTGYDPRPWIGAVNNVIVTNVTSRGFRRICEDARRFSDETGERYLLMGPLDEWGEGSIGYPNRQHGFGMLEAVRDMFGEKPAAGWPVNIAPEDVGLKCPRRKGLQLRPTR
;
A
#
# COMPACT_ATOMS: atom_id res chain seq x y z
N MET A 1 -4.18 -6.68 22.87
CA MET A 1 -3.49 -7.47 21.84
C MET A 1 -3.80 -8.97 21.89
N ARG A 2 -3.73 -9.69 23.05
CA ARG A 2 -3.99 -11.16 23.11
C ARG A 2 -5.31 -11.59 22.47
N ALA A 3 -6.44 -10.94 22.83
CA ALA A 3 -7.75 -11.29 22.26
C ALA A 3 -7.79 -11.16 20.74
N ALA A 4 -7.20 -10.08 20.19
CA ALA A 4 -7.11 -9.89 18.75
C ALA A 4 -6.26 -11.00 18.09
N ALA A 5 -5.09 -11.31 18.67
CA ALA A 5 -4.21 -12.33 18.12
C ALA A 5 -4.84 -13.73 18.15
N THR A 6 -5.55 -14.07 19.24
CA THR A 6 -6.32 -15.33 19.31
C THR A 6 -7.37 -15.39 18.20
N TYR A 7 -8.13 -14.31 18.02
CA TYR A 7 -9.13 -14.20 16.95
C TYR A 7 -8.51 -14.36 15.55
N TRP A 8 -7.34 -13.73 15.31
CA TRP A 8 -6.64 -13.87 14.03
C TRP A 8 -6.22 -15.31 13.77
N CYS A 9 -5.69 -16.00 14.79
CA CYS A 9 -5.29 -17.41 14.67
C CYS A 9 -6.49 -18.31 14.33
N GLU A 10 -7.64 -18.07 14.95
CA GLU A 10 -8.85 -18.89 14.78
C GLU A 10 -9.55 -18.65 13.45
N HIS A 11 -9.55 -17.41 12.95
CA HIS A 11 -10.42 -17.02 11.84
C HIS A 11 -9.69 -16.66 10.54
N TYR A 12 -8.40 -16.32 10.60
CA TYR A 12 -7.67 -15.85 9.40
C TYR A 12 -6.42 -16.64 9.09
N PHE A 13 -5.55 -16.88 10.06
CA PHE A 13 -4.21 -17.41 9.78
C PHE A 13 -4.22 -18.86 9.25
N ASN A 14 -5.29 -19.61 9.50
CA ASN A 14 -5.45 -21.00 9.06
C ASN A 14 -5.87 -21.15 7.60
N THR A 15 -6.19 -20.06 6.89
CA THR A 15 -6.57 -20.14 5.49
C THR A 15 -5.35 -20.17 4.59
N ASP A 16 -5.43 -20.88 3.46
CA ASP A 16 -4.32 -20.99 2.50
C ASP A 16 -4.05 -19.66 1.81
N GLU A 17 -5.09 -18.84 1.64
CA GLU A 17 -5.03 -17.54 1.00
C GLU A 17 -4.38 -16.46 1.87
N TYR A 18 -4.25 -16.69 3.19
CA TYR A 18 -3.64 -15.68 4.06
C TYR A 18 -2.14 -15.54 3.79
N LEU A 19 -1.70 -14.31 3.55
CA LEU A 19 -0.29 -14.04 3.27
C LEU A 19 0.60 -14.48 4.45
N LYS A 20 1.54 -15.36 4.16
CA LYS A 20 2.58 -15.82 5.10
C LYS A 20 3.96 -15.57 4.51
N ILE A 21 4.87 -15.06 5.31
CA ILE A 21 6.29 -14.92 4.98
C ILE A 21 7.07 -15.86 5.91
N ASP A 22 7.79 -16.79 5.34
CA ASP A 22 8.53 -17.85 6.09
C ASP A 22 7.62 -18.61 7.08
N GLY A 23 6.41 -18.94 6.64
CA GLY A 23 5.38 -19.62 7.44
C GLY A 23 4.71 -18.76 8.51
N ARG A 24 5.07 -17.49 8.64
CA ARG A 24 4.51 -16.56 9.63
C ARG A 24 3.45 -15.67 8.98
N PRO A 25 2.21 -15.67 9.50
CA PRO A 25 1.16 -14.77 9.04
C PRO A 25 1.61 -13.31 9.10
N VAL A 26 1.29 -12.54 8.07
CA VAL A 26 1.62 -11.11 8.01
C VAL A 26 0.53 -10.28 8.65
N VAL A 27 0.90 -9.41 9.59
CA VAL A 27 -0.01 -8.43 10.19
C VAL A 27 0.55 -7.03 9.99
N ASP A 28 -0.15 -6.23 9.20
CA ASP A 28 0.19 -4.81 8.98
C ASP A 28 -0.59 -3.94 9.97
N ILE A 29 0.14 -3.17 10.79
CA ILE A 29 -0.45 -2.28 11.79
C ILE A 29 -0.38 -0.85 11.26
N TYR A 30 -1.55 -0.30 10.89
CA TYR A 30 -1.70 1.00 10.25
C TYR A 30 -1.03 2.15 11.01
N THR A 31 -1.11 2.17 12.32
CA THR A 31 -0.46 3.20 13.17
C THR A 31 0.64 2.61 14.04
N GLY A 32 1.35 1.60 13.52
CA GLY A 32 2.40 0.92 14.26
C GLY A 32 3.46 1.86 14.84
N TYR A 33 3.75 2.96 14.14
CA TYR A 33 4.66 4.01 14.60
C TYR A 33 4.17 4.81 15.81
N GLU A 34 2.89 4.78 16.13
CA GLU A 34 2.33 5.50 17.28
C GLU A 34 2.33 4.66 18.57
N LEU A 35 2.59 3.36 18.49
CA LEU A 35 2.49 2.48 19.65
C LEU A 35 3.39 2.93 20.80
N LYS A 36 4.64 3.28 20.49
CA LYS A 36 5.57 3.77 21.49
C LYS A 36 5.14 5.10 22.09
N ALA A 37 4.66 6.02 21.27
CA ALA A 37 4.19 7.33 21.74
C ALA A 37 2.95 7.23 22.63
N LYS A 38 2.06 6.27 22.34
CA LYS A 38 0.81 6.09 23.10
C LYS A 38 0.98 5.28 24.37
N PHE A 39 1.85 4.28 24.38
CA PHE A 39 1.91 3.29 25.48
C PHE A 39 3.29 3.19 26.12
N GLY A 40 4.31 3.86 25.59
CA GLY A 40 5.68 3.65 25.98
C GLY A 40 6.32 2.40 25.33
N GLU A 41 7.65 2.33 25.34
CA GLU A 41 8.39 1.28 24.63
C GLU A 41 8.14 -0.11 25.22
N ALA A 42 8.19 -0.24 26.53
CA ALA A 42 8.04 -1.54 27.20
C ALA A 42 6.65 -2.16 26.95
N GLU A 43 5.59 -1.35 27.03
CA GLU A 43 4.23 -1.81 26.83
C GLU A 43 3.95 -2.08 25.35
N ALA A 44 4.41 -1.23 24.43
CA ALA A 44 4.30 -1.45 23.00
C ALA A 44 4.97 -2.78 22.59
N ARG A 45 6.16 -3.05 23.10
CA ARG A 45 6.87 -4.33 22.89
C ARG A 45 6.06 -5.50 23.46
N SER A 46 5.56 -5.38 24.69
CA SER A 46 4.80 -6.43 25.33
C SER A 46 3.51 -6.78 24.57
N PHE A 47 2.91 -5.83 23.88
CA PHE A 47 1.74 -6.08 23.03
C PHE A 47 2.08 -6.98 21.85
N LEU A 48 3.18 -6.70 21.16
CA LEU A 48 3.62 -7.52 20.03
C LEU A 48 4.08 -8.91 20.49
N GLU A 49 4.83 -9.00 21.58
CA GLU A 49 5.26 -10.27 22.17
C GLU A 49 4.07 -11.15 22.59
N ALA A 50 3.05 -10.53 23.19
CA ALA A 50 1.82 -11.24 23.56
C ALA A 50 1.07 -11.83 22.36
N ALA A 51 1.10 -11.16 21.21
CA ALA A 51 0.54 -11.68 19.97
C ALA A 51 1.41 -12.79 19.37
N GLN A 52 2.74 -12.63 19.40
CA GLN A 52 3.69 -13.70 19.04
C GLN A 52 3.45 -14.98 19.82
N ASP A 53 3.23 -14.87 21.14
CA ASP A 53 2.95 -16.02 22.00
C ASP A 53 1.63 -16.71 21.64
N CYS A 54 0.58 -15.93 21.31
CA CYS A 54 -0.68 -16.51 20.86
C CYS A 54 -0.49 -17.29 19.55
N ALA A 55 0.22 -16.73 18.58
CA ALA A 55 0.48 -17.40 17.32
C ALA A 55 1.29 -18.69 17.50
N ARG A 56 2.35 -18.66 18.31
CA ARG A 56 3.14 -19.87 18.62
C ARG A 56 2.30 -20.95 19.28
N LYS A 57 1.44 -20.61 20.23
CA LYS A 57 0.50 -21.55 20.87
C LYS A 57 -0.51 -22.14 19.90
N ALA A 58 -0.86 -21.41 18.85
CA ALA A 58 -1.73 -21.87 17.78
C ALA A 58 -1.01 -22.68 16.69
N GLY A 59 0.31 -22.92 16.82
CA GLY A 59 1.09 -23.75 15.89
C GLY A 59 1.80 -22.97 14.79
N PHE A 60 1.76 -21.64 14.78
CA PHE A 60 2.52 -20.82 13.85
C PHE A 60 3.93 -20.53 14.39
N PRO A 61 4.94 -20.34 13.52
CA PRO A 61 6.29 -19.95 13.98
C PRO A 61 6.33 -18.59 14.68
N GLY A 62 5.30 -17.78 14.50
CA GLY A 62 5.13 -16.43 15.00
C GLY A 62 4.28 -15.60 14.04
N ILE A 63 4.31 -14.27 14.19
CA ILE A 63 3.67 -13.29 13.30
C ILE A 63 4.76 -12.47 12.64
N HIS A 64 4.62 -12.18 11.36
CA HIS A 64 5.46 -11.23 10.64
C HIS A 64 4.82 -9.84 10.73
N PHE A 65 5.27 -9.02 11.68
CA PHE A 65 4.71 -7.69 11.91
C PHE A 65 5.25 -6.66 10.93
N VAL A 66 4.35 -5.91 10.34
CA VAL A 66 4.61 -4.77 9.46
C VAL A 66 4.06 -3.51 10.11
N ALA A 67 4.84 -2.42 10.13
CA ALA A 67 4.37 -1.11 10.56
C ALA A 67 4.08 -0.24 9.34
N GLN A 68 2.85 0.24 9.23
CA GLN A 68 2.47 1.14 8.16
C GLN A 68 2.71 2.59 8.55
N ARG A 69 3.25 3.38 7.61
CA ARG A 69 3.50 4.80 7.77
C ARG A 69 3.39 5.57 6.45
N ALA A 70 3.14 6.87 6.55
CA ALA A 70 3.10 7.77 5.39
C ALA A 70 4.49 8.10 4.82
N ASN A 71 5.53 8.13 5.65
CA ASN A 71 6.89 8.55 5.28
C ASN A 71 7.94 7.60 5.84
N PHE A 72 9.05 7.48 5.13
CA PHE A 72 10.22 6.77 5.63
C PHE A 72 11.17 7.73 6.38
N ASP A 73 11.61 7.28 7.55
CA ASP A 73 12.62 7.93 8.37
C ASP A 73 13.51 6.83 8.95
N PRO A 74 14.84 6.84 8.70
CA PRO A 74 15.75 5.82 9.21
C PRO A 74 15.76 5.68 10.73
N ALA A 75 15.64 6.79 11.47
CA ALA A 75 15.61 6.77 12.92
C ALA A 75 14.37 6.06 13.43
N LEU A 76 13.20 6.35 12.83
CA LEU A 76 11.97 5.66 13.15
C LEU A 76 11.99 4.20 12.73
N ALA A 77 12.58 3.86 11.60
CA ALA A 77 12.72 2.48 11.18
C ALA A 77 13.53 1.66 12.21
N ALA A 78 14.59 2.24 12.79
CA ALA A 78 15.34 1.63 13.87
C ALA A 78 14.51 1.45 15.16
N GLU A 79 13.69 2.45 15.49
CA GLU A 79 12.77 2.37 16.62
C GLU A 79 11.75 1.25 16.43
N LEU A 80 11.13 1.17 15.27
CA LEU A 80 10.14 0.12 14.95
C LEU A 80 10.78 -1.27 14.98
N ALA A 81 12.01 -1.42 14.48
CA ALA A 81 12.77 -2.64 14.60
C ALA A 81 12.95 -3.06 16.08
N SER A 82 13.27 -2.08 16.94
CA SER A 82 13.44 -2.35 18.39
C SER A 82 12.16 -2.78 19.08
N LEU A 83 11.01 -2.40 18.56
CA LEU A 83 9.69 -2.84 19.06
C LEU A 83 9.31 -4.26 18.60
N GLY A 84 9.94 -4.78 17.55
CA GLY A 84 9.66 -6.11 17.00
C GLY A 84 8.95 -6.10 15.65
N PHE A 85 8.90 -4.95 14.96
CA PHE A 85 8.49 -4.90 13.56
C PHE A 85 9.63 -5.35 12.65
N GLU A 86 9.29 -6.11 11.63
CA GLU A 86 10.27 -6.69 10.70
C GLU A 86 10.22 -6.02 9.32
N ARG A 87 9.12 -5.34 9.02
CA ARG A 87 8.93 -4.59 7.80
C ARG A 87 8.23 -3.27 8.04
N LEU A 88 8.43 -2.39 7.07
CA LEU A 88 7.66 -1.17 6.91
C LEU A 88 6.76 -1.28 5.69
N SER A 89 5.62 -0.60 5.73
CA SER A 89 4.78 -0.34 4.57
C SER A 89 4.45 1.15 4.49
N VAL A 90 4.07 1.59 3.30
CA VAL A 90 3.60 2.96 3.08
C VAL A 90 2.21 2.87 2.48
N TYR A 91 1.22 3.41 3.19
CA TYR A 91 -0.18 3.36 2.75
C TYR A 91 -0.38 4.04 1.39
N LYS A 92 0.20 5.23 1.25
CA LYS A 92 0.20 6.00 0.00
C LYS A 92 1.56 6.59 -0.21
N TYR A 93 2.15 6.30 -1.35
CA TYR A 93 3.41 6.91 -1.69
C TYR A 93 3.16 8.28 -2.34
N LEU A 94 3.42 9.33 -1.60
CA LEU A 94 3.16 10.72 -2.04
C LEU A 94 4.45 11.48 -2.42
N SER A 95 5.53 10.76 -2.65
CA SER A 95 6.86 11.26 -3.03
C SER A 95 7.59 12.16 -1.99
N ASP A 96 8.72 12.74 -2.39
CA ASP A 96 9.66 13.49 -1.57
C ASP A 96 9.12 14.68 -0.77
N ALA A 97 7.88 15.11 -1.00
CA ALA A 97 7.29 16.19 -0.21
C ALA A 97 7.09 15.86 1.25
N ALA A 98 7.09 14.60 1.53
CA ALA A 98 7.01 14.14 2.89
C ALA A 98 8.32 14.29 3.66
N ARG A 99 9.45 14.57 3.00
CA ARG A 99 10.76 14.76 3.66
C ARG A 99 10.81 16.00 4.54
N ASP A 100 10.10 17.07 4.17
CA ASP A 100 10.09 18.34 4.90
C ASP A 100 8.80 18.63 5.66
N GLY A 101 7.86 17.67 5.70
CA GLY A 101 6.59 17.81 6.42
C GLY A 101 5.60 18.81 5.80
N ARG A 102 5.88 19.33 4.61
CA ARG A 102 5.03 20.33 3.95
C ARG A 102 4.08 19.69 2.94
N TRP A 103 2.90 19.36 3.38
CA TRP A 103 1.84 18.71 2.60
C TRP A 103 0.91 19.68 1.86
N THR A 104 1.38 20.82 1.42
CA THR A 104 0.48 21.91 1.02
C THR A 104 0.30 22.13 -0.48
N SER A 105 1.03 21.42 -1.34
CA SER A 105 0.98 21.68 -2.78
C SER A 105 0.45 20.50 -3.59
N PRO A 106 -0.38 20.72 -4.61
CA PRO A 106 -0.74 19.71 -5.58
C PRO A 106 0.51 19.11 -6.22
N ARG A 107 0.50 17.79 -6.46
CA ARG A 107 1.62 17.08 -7.09
C ARG A 107 1.16 16.41 -8.35
N ASP A 108 2.02 16.40 -9.33
CA ASP A 108 1.82 15.67 -10.56
C ASP A 108 2.16 14.18 -10.35
N PHE A 109 1.33 13.29 -10.87
CA PHE A 109 1.55 11.85 -10.75
C PHE A 109 2.83 11.40 -11.46
N GLY A 110 3.24 12.09 -12.51
CA GLY A 110 4.52 11.85 -13.18
C GLY A 110 5.72 12.07 -12.26
N GLN A 111 5.64 13.02 -11.31
CA GLN A 111 6.68 13.19 -10.29
C GLN A 111 6.69 12.04 -9.29
N VAL A 112 5.52 11.56 -8.86
CA VAL A 112 5.41 10.36 -8.00
C VAL A 112 6.07 9.17 -8.69
N VAL A 113 5.75 8.94 -9.97
CA VAL A 113 6.35 7.86 -10.77
C VAL A 113 7.87 8.02 -10.85
N ALA A 114 8.36 9.23 -11.20
CA ALA A 114 9.78 9.47 -11.40
C ALA A 114 10.63 9.28 -10.13
N THR A 115 10.05 9.46 -8.95
CA THR A 115 10.79 9.40 -7.67
C THR A 115 10.64 8.06 -6.95
N SER A 116 9.64 7.25 -7.28
CA SER A 116 9.33 6.01 -6.54
C SER A 116 10.52 5.03 -6.50
N LEU A 117 11.12 4.71 -7.63
CA LEU A 117 12.23 3.75 -7.69
C LEU A 117 13.45 4.24 -6.91
N ALA A 118 13.80 5.52 -7.04
CA ALA A 118 14.94 6.09 -6.31
C ALA A 118 14.69 6.05 -4.79
N HIS A 119 13.47 6.34 -4.38
CA HIS A 119 13.09 6.25 -2.97
C HIS A 119 13.13 4.81 -2.45
N TRP A 120 12.61 3.85 -3.18
CA TRP A 120 12.67 2.43 -2.77
C TRP A 120 14.10 1.95 -2.61
N ARG A 121 15.00 2.33 -3.54
CA ARG A 121 16.44 2.03 -3.43
C ARG A 121 17.07 2.68 -2.19
N TYR A 122 16.69 3.93 -1.91
CA TYR A 122 17.15 4.64 -0.71
C TYR A 122 16.69 3.93 0.57
N VAL A 123 15.39 3.59 0.67
CA VAL A 123 14.85 2.86 1.83
C VAL A 123 15.53 1.51 1.98
N HIS A 124 15.68 0.77 0.87
CA HIS A 124 16.32 -0.55 0.88
C HIS A 124 17.78 -0.49 1.38
N GLY A 125 18.52 0.56 0.98
CA GLY A 125 19.92 0.73 1.38
C GLY A 125 20.14 1.32 2.78
N THR A 126 19.12 1.92 3.39
CA THR A 126 19.27 2.65 4.66
C THR A 126 18.39 2.12 5.81
N SER A 127 17.35 1.38 5.52
CA SER A 127 16.45 0.84 6.55
C SER A 127 17.05 -0.40 7.21
N PRO A 128 17.02 -0.48 8.56
CA PRO A 128 17.40 -1.69 9.30
C PRO A 128 16.37 -2.82 9.17
N VAL A 129 15.18 -2.54 8.68
CA VAL A 129 14.13 -3.52 8.41
C VAL A 129 13.75 -3.49 6.94
N LYS A 130 13.23 -4.60 6.44
CA LYS A 130 12.70 -4.67 5.07
C LYS A 130 11.48 -3.77 4.91
N PHE A 131 11.04 -3.51 3.70
CA PHE A 131 9.81 -2.77 3.44
C PHE A 131 9.05 -3.36 2.25
N PHE A 132 7.78 -3.01 2.13
CA PHE A 132 6.99 -3.30 0.94
C PHE A 132 6.98 -2.06 0.03
N PRO A 133 7.59 -2.12 -1.16
CA PRO A 133 7.41 -1.07 -2.17
C PRO A 133 5.92 -0.88 -2.45
N SER A 134 5.45 0.36 -2.39
CA SER A 134 4.04 0.68 -2.54
C SER A 134 3.73 1.18 -3.94
N LEU A 135 2.82 0.49 -4.63
CA LEU A 135 2.27 0.88 -5.93
C LEU A 135 1.15 1.89 -5.69
N SER A 136 1.48 3.18 -5.68
CA SER A 136 0.51 4.25 -5.41
C SER A 136 -0.48 4.42 -6.56
N THR A 137 -1.77 4.47 -6.23
CA THR A 137 -2.87 4.70 -7.18
C THR A 137 -3.32 6.16 -7.26
N GLY A 138 -2.61 7.06 -6.59
CA GLY A 138 -2.92 8.48 -6.54
C GLY A 138 -3.50 8.93 -5.19
N TYR A 139 -3.84 10.23 -5.09
CA TYR A 139 -4.47 10.79 -3.89
C TYR A 139 -5.16 12.12 -4.20
N ASP A 140 -6.46 12.18 -4.01
CA ASP A 140 -7.25 13.41 -4.09
C ASP A 140 -8.38 13.39 -3.05
N PRO A 141 -8.15 13.93 -1.85
CA PRO A 141 -9.12 13.88 -0.76
C PRO A 141 -10.21 14.94 -0.85
N ARG A 142 -10.22 15.80 -1.89
CA ARG A 142 -11.20 16.88 -2.04
C ARG A 142 -12.66 16.42 -2.05
N PRO A 143 -13.03 15.24 -2.58
CA PRO A 143 -14.40 14.75 -2.50
C PRO A 143 -14.88 14.51 -1.07
N TRP A 144 -13.96 14.21 -0.16
CA TRP A 144 -14.28 13.88 1.25
C TRP A 144 -14.13 15.10 2.17
N ILE A 145 -13.00 15.80 2.10
CA ILE A 145 -12.65 16.87 3.06
C ILE A 145 -12.67 18.27 2.45
N GLY A 146 -13.07 18.39 1.17
CA GLY A 146 -13.12 19.67 0.48
C GLY A 146 -11.75 20.23 0.08
N ALA A 147 -11.74 21.48 -0.34
CA ALA A 147 -10.52 22.20 -0.72
C ALA A 147 -9.78 22.68 0.53
N VAL A 148 -9.04 21.81 1.18
CA VAL A 148 -8.17 22.11 2.30
C VAL A 148 -6.71 22.04 1.87
N ASN A 149 -5.79 22.57 2.69
CA ASN A 149 -4.34 22.56 2.46
C ASN A 149 -3.75 21.15 2.52
N ASN A 150 -4.22 20.26 1.65
CA ASN A 150 -3.74 18.89 1.54
C ASN A 150 -2.91 18.67 0.29
N VAL A 151 -2.05 17.68 0.36
CA VAL A 151 -1.38 17.17 -0.84
C VAL A 151 -2.44 16.56 -1.74
N ILE A 152 -2.42 16.93 -3.01
CA ILE A 152 -3.25 16.35 -4.05
C ILE A 152 -2.30 15.86 -5.13
N VAL A 153 -2.49 14.63 -5.58
CA VAL A 153 -1.77 14.07 -6.72
C VAL A 153 -2.66 14.26 -7.97
N THR A 154 -2.24 15.16 -8.84
CA THR A 154 -2.95 15.43 -10.10
C THR A 154 -2.45 14.50 -11.22
N ASN A 155 -3.18 14.47 -12.35
CA ASN A 155 -2.78 13.75 -13.57
C ASN A 155 -2.52 12.25 -13.38
N VAL A 156 -3.27 11.60 -12.49
CA VAL A 156 -3.22 10.15 -12.33
C VAL A 156 -3.68 9.48 -13.63
N THR A 157 -2.87 8.56 -14.15
CA THR A 157 -3.19 7.80 -15.37
C THR A 157 -2.80 6.34 -15.22
N SER A 158 -3.51 5.44 -15.90
CA SER A 158 -3.16 4.01 -15.99
C SER A 158 -1.76 3.81 -16.59
N ARG A 159 -1.35 4.66 -17.54
CA ARG A 159 0.01 4.63 -18.10
C ARG A 159 1.08 4.97 -17.05
N GLY A 160 0.85 5.98 -16.22
CA GLY A 160 1.75 6.32 -15.12
C GLY A 160 1.82 5.21 -14.09
N PHE A 161 0.68 4.62 -13.75
CA PHE A 161 0.64 3.49 -12.83
C PHE A 161 1.37 2.24 -13.38
N ARG A 162 1.22 1.95 -14.69
CA ARG A 162 2.01 0.90 -15.36
C ARG A 162 3.50 1.14 -15.20
N ARG A 163 3.96 2.39 -15.31
CA ARG A 163 5.35 2.74 -15.07
C ARG A 163 5.82 2.45 -13.64
N ILE A 164 4.96 2.72 -12.64
CA ILE A 164 5.25 2.32 -11.24
C ILE A 164 5.39 0.79 -11.14
N CYS A 165 4.53 0.03 -11.80
CA CYS A 165 4.63 -1.43 -11.82
C CYS A 165 5.94 -1.91 -12.50
N GLU A 166 6.36 -1.29 -13.60
CA GLU A 166 7.64 -1.58 -14.27
C GLU A 166 8.83 -1.29 -13.36
N ASP A 167 8.80 -0.16 -12.66
CA ASP A 167 9.85 0.22 -11.71
C ASP A 167 9.86 -0.70 -10.47
N ALA A 168 8.70 -1.16 -10.01
CA ALA A 168 8.60 -2.15 -8.94
C ALA A 168 9.16 -3.51 -9.36
N ARG A 169 8.89 -3.94 -10.59
CA ARG A 169 9.48 -5.16 -11.13
C ARG A 169 11.00 -5.06 -11.20
N ARG A 170 11.51 -3.94 -11.72
CA ARG A 170 12.95 -3.66 -11.75
C ARG A 170 13.56 -3.70 -10.35
N PHE A 171 12.92 -3.05 -9.37
CA PHE A 171 13.37 -3.07 -7.99
C PHE A 171 13.40 -4.50 -7.42
N SER A 172 12.36 -5.29 -7.68
CA SER A 172 12.31 -6.71 -7.27
C SER A 172 13.47 -7.52 -7.90
N ASP A 173 13.73 -7.32 -9.18
CA ASP A 173 14.82 -8.01 -9.89
C ASP A 173 16.21 -7.61 -9.35
N GLU A 174 16.41 -6.33 -8.97
CA GLU A 174 17.66 -5.81 -8.40
C GLU A 174 17.91 -6.26 -6.96
N THR A 175 16.87 -6.39 -6.14
CA THR A 175 16.99 -6.57 -4.68
C THR A 175 16.58 -7.92 -4.17
N GLY A 176 15.88 -8.72 -4.99
CA GLY A 176 15.26 -9.96 -4.58
C GLY A 176 13.98 -9.76 -3.72
N GLU A 177 13.49 -8.53 -3.56
CA GLU A 177 12.23 -8.29 -2.85
C GLU A 177 11.04 -8.87 -3.64
N ARG A 178 10.28 -9.73 -2.98
CA ARG A 178 9.19 -10.51 -3.62
C ARG A 178 7.81 -10.00 -3.26
N TYR A 179 7.70 -9.05 -2.34
CA TYR A 179 6.44 -8.56 -1.82
C TYR A 179 6.26 -7.09 -2.13
N LEU A 180 5.12 -6.76 -2.68
CA LEU A 180 4.72 -5.41 -3.05
C LEU A 180 3.38 -5.09 -2.37
N LEU A 181 3.16 -3.85 -2.01
CA LEU A 181 1.87 -3.37 -1.54
C LEU A 181 1.21 -2.56 -2.66
N MET A 182 0.01 -2.92 -3.06
CA MET A 182 -0.82 -2.05 -3.89
C MET A 182 -1.84 -1.36 -2.99
N GLY A 183 -1.79 -0.08 -2.93
CA GLY A 183 -2.70 0.62 -2.05
C GLY A 183 -3.11 2.01 -2.52
N PRO A 184 -4.27 2.43 -2.11
CA PRO A 184 -5.48 1.63 -1.85
C PRO A 184 -6.17 1.17 -3.14
N LEU A 185 -7.03 0.14 -3.05
CA LEU A 185 -7.81 -0.34 -4.19
C LEU A 185 -9.13 0.42 -4.39
N ASP A 186 -9.77 0.83 -3.30
CA ASP A 186 -11.15 1.33 -3.26
C ASP A 186 -11.37 2.54 -2.35
N GLU A 187 -10.36 3.34 -2.13
CA GLU A 187 -10.45 4.56 -1.31
C GLU A 187 -11.04 5.72 -2.12
N TRP A 188 -12.34 5.60 -2.45
CA TRP A 188 -13.05 6.53 -3.33
C TRP A 188 -13.08 7.97 -2.80
N GLY A 189 -13.22 8.14 -1.47
CA GLY A 189 -13.23 9.45 -0.82
C GLY A 189 -11.91 10.22 -0.96
N GLU A 190 -10.83 9.49 -1.16
CA GLU A 190 -9.48 10.05 -1.29
C GLU A 190 -8.91 9.94 -2.71
N GLY A 191 -9.74 9.55 -3.68
CA GLY A 191 -9.31 9.43 -5.07
C GLY A 191 -8.20 8.41 -5.31
N SER A 192 -7.95 7.52 -4.35
CA SER A 192 -6.95 6.45 -4.44
C SER A 192 -7.64 5.17 -4.88
N ILE A 193 -7.71 4.92 -6.18
CA ILE A 193 -8.59 3.91 -6.76
C ILE A 193 -7.81 3.02 -7.72
N GLY A 194 -7.58 1.77 -7.32
CA GLY A 194 -7.02 0.73 -8.18
C GLY A 194 -8.09 -0.07 -8.93
N TYR A 195 -9.31 -0.11 -8.42
CA TYR A 195 -10.42 -0.83 -9.05
C TYR A 195 -10.88 -0.20 -10.37
N PRO A 196 -11.55 -0.99 -11.24
CA PRO A 196 -12.11 -0.48 -12.48
C PRO A 196 -13.04 0.70 -12.23
N ASN A 197 -12.83 1.77 -12.98
CA ASN A 197 -13.59 2.99 -12.83
C ASN A 197 -13.74 3.70 -14.19
N ARG A 198 -14.60 4.72 -14.26
CA ARG A 198 -14.89 5.41 -15.52
C ARG A 198 -13.70 6.17 -16.12
N GLN A 199 -12.73 6.56 -15.30
CA GLN A 199 -11.59 7.35 -15.75
C GLN A 199 -10.51 6.46 -16.35
N HIS A 200 -10.26 5.29 -15.75
CA HIS A 200 -9.15 4.41 -16.07
C HIS A 200 -9.55 3.06 -16.65
N GLY A 201 -10.86 2.76 -16.70
CA GLY A 201 -11.33 1.41 -17.05
C GLY A 201 -10.67 0.36 -16.16
N PHE A 202 -10.18 -0.71 -16.73
CA PHE A 202 -9.41 -1.76 -16.07
C PHE A 202 -7.90 -1.49 -16.03
N GLY A 203 -7.43 -0.37 -16.56
CA GLY A 203 -6.02 -0.14 -16.86
C GLY A 203 -5.06 -0.22 -15.67
N MET A 204 -5.53 0.02 -14.43
CA MET A 204 -4.71 -0.18 -13.23
C MET A 204 -4.49 -1.68 -12.96
N LEU A 205 -5.57 -2.47 -12.94
CA LEU A 205 -5.49 -3.93 -12.72
C LEU A 205 -4.79 -4.65 -13.89
N GLU A 206 -4.99 -4.18 -15.13
CA GLU A 206 -4.25 -4.68 -16.29
C GLU A 206 -2.75 -4.45 -16.15
N ALA A 207 -2.32 -3.31 -15.62
CA ALA A 207 -0.91 -3.04 -15.39
C ALA A 207 -0.30 -4.03 -14.38
N VAL A 208 -1.02 -4.33 -13.29
CA VAL A 208 -0.59 -5.34 -12.30
C VAL A 208 -0.56 -6.73 -12.92
N ARG A 209 -1.64 -7.12 -13.58
CA ARG A 209 -1.77 -8.42 -14.27
C ARG A 209 -0.64 -8.65 -15.26
N ASP A 210 -0.40 -7.69 -16.15
CA ASP A 210 0.58 -7.83 -17.23
C ASP A 210 2.02 -7.88 -16.72
N MET A 211 2.26 -7.24 -15.55
CA MET A 211 3.61 -7.14 -14.98
C MET A 211 3.93 -8.29 -14.01
N PHE A 212 2.95 -8.75 -13.25
CA PHE A 212 3.18 -9.71 -12.15
C PHE A 212 2.40 -11.01 -12.30
N GLY A 213 1.39 -11.05 -13.16
CA GLY A 213 0.59 -12.26 -13.38
C GLY A 213 1.25 -13.25 -14.32
N GLU A 214 0.96 -14.53 -14.11
CA GLU A 214 1.30 -15.58 -15.05
C GLU A 214 0.19 -15.70 -16.10
N LYS A 215 0.54 -15.49 -17.37
CA LYS A 215 -0.43 -15.55 -18.46
C LYS A 215 -0.92 -16.99 -18.66
N PRO A 216 -2.23 -17.27 -18.49
CA PRO A 216 -2.78 -18.58 -18.77
C PRO A 216 -2.57 -19.01 -20.23
N ALA A 217 -2.47 -20.30 -20.49
CA ALA A 217 -2.31 -20.83 -21.86
C ALA A 217 -3.47 -20.41 -22.80
N ALA A 218 -4.68 -20.28 -22.26
CA ALA A 218 -5.86 -19.78 -22.98
C ALA A 218 -5.89 -18.25 -23.18
N GLY A 219 -4.87 -17.54 -22.72
CA GLY A 219 -4.84 -16.08 -22.70
C GLY A 219 -5.49 -15.49 -21.43
N TRP A 220 -5.43 -14.17 -21.31
CA TRP A 220 -6.08 -13.47 -20.21
C TRP A 220 -7.61 -13.50 -20.35
N PRO A 221 -8.36 -13.61 -19.24
CA PRO A 221 -9.82 -13.42 -19.29
C PRO A 221 -10.20 -12.06 -19.88
N VAL A 222 -11.31 -12.03 -20.60
CA VAL A 222 -11.86 -10.78 -21.11
C VAL A 222 -12.42 -9.96 -19.95
N ASN A 223 -12.08 -8.68 -19.93
CA ASN A 223 -12.69 -7.75 -18.97
C ASN A 223 -14.17 -7.56 -19.28
N ILE A 224 -15.02 -7.68 -18.27
CA ILE A 224 -16.47 -7.53 -18.40
C ILE A 224 -16.86 -6.16 -17.87
N ALA A 225 -17.33 -5.29 -18.74
CA ALA A 225 -17.89 -3.98 -18.37
C ALA A 225 -19.36 -4.12 -17.98
N PRO A 226 -19.93 -3.16 -17.24
CA PRO A 226 -21.35 -3.18 -16.88
C PRO A 226 -22.28 -3.32 -18.10
N GLU A 227 -21.93 -2.73 -19.22
CA GLU A 227 -22.65 -2.78 -20.48
C GLU A 227 -22.71 -4.19 -21.07
N ASP A 228 -21.64 -4.98 -20.88
CA ASP A 228 -21.55 -6.37 -21.39
C ASP A 228 -22.53 -7.31 -20.68
N VAL A 229 -22.96 -6.95 -19.48
CA VAL A 229 -23.98 -7.67 -18.68
C VAL A 229 -25.33 -6.95 -18.66
N GLY A 230 -25.56 -6.03 -19.58
CA GLY A 230 -26.84 -5.34 -19.76
C GLY A 230 -27.14 -4.24 -18.73
N LEU A 231 -26.17 -3.85 -17.92
CA LEU A 231 -26.32 -2.75 -16.97
C LEU A 231 -26.12 -1.42 -17.68
N LYS A 232 -27.14 -0.55 -17.61
CA LYS A 232 -27.04 0.83 -18.12
C LYS A 232 -26.26 1.68 -17.14
N CYS A 233 -25.00 1.97 -17.43
CA CYS A 233 -24.28 3.01 -16.71
C CYS A 233 -24.76 4.39 -17.17
N PRO A 234 -25.41 5.20 -16.32
CA PRO A 234 -25.81 6.55 -16.72
C PRO A 234 -24.54 7.35 -17.05
N ARG A 235 -24.35 7.67 -18.33
CA ARG A 235 -23.31 8.62 -18.75
C ARG A 235 -23.69 9.97 -18.18
N ARG A 236 -23.06 10.42 -17.09
CA ARG A 236 -23.13 11.84 -16.71
C ARG A 236 -22.48 12.64 -17.84
N LYS A 237 -23.29 13.29 -18.67
CA LYS A 237 -22.79 14.31 -19.58
C LYS A 237 -22.09 15.38 -18.74
N GLY A 238 -20.80 15.57 -18.98
CA GLY A 238 -20.09 16.79 -18.62
C GLY A 238 -19.69 16.96 -17.17
N LEU A 239 -18.93 16.03 -16.55
CA LEU A 239 -17.97 16.46 -15.53
C LEU A 239 -16.66 16.83 -16.24
N GLN A 240 -16.64 17.95 -16.94
CA GLN A 240 -15.38 18.61 -17.24
C GLN A 240 -14.85 19.11 -15.89
N LEU A 241 -13.81 18.47 -15.37
CA LEU A 241 -12.99 19.05 -14.32
C LEU A 241 -12.49 20.38 -14.87
N ARG A 242 -13.08 21.49 -14.44
CA ARG A 242 -12.57 22.81 -14.79
C ARG A 242 -11.15 22.91 -14.26
N PRO A 243 -10.16 23.28 -15.07
CA PRO A 243 -8.86 23.60 -14.54
C PRO A 243 -9.06 24.70 -13.50
N THR A 244 -8.66 24.46 -12.28
CA THR A 244 -8.57 25.47 -11.23
C THR A 244 -7.57 26.52 -11.70
N ARG A 245 -8.04 27.77 -11.82
CA ARG A 245 -7.18 28.96 -12.02
C ARG A 245 -6.26 29.15 -10.81
#